data_a5184a5036c803d3a7301d75a2380d1e
#
_entry.id   a5184a5036c803d3a7301d75a2380d1e
#
_cell.length_a   1.000
_cell.length_b   1.000
_cell.length_c   1.000
_cell.angle_alpha   90.00
_cell.angle_beta   90.00
_cell.angle_gamma   90.00
#
_symmetry.space_group_name_H-M   'P 1'
#
loop_
_entity.id
_entity.type
_entity.pdbx_description
1 polymer ?
#
loop_
_entity_poly.entity_id
_entity_poly.type
_entity_poly.pdbx_seq_one_letter_code
_entity_poly.pdbx_strand_id
1 'polypeptide(L)'
;STDCVFLGTKGNYKEIDLPDAHDIYGRSKLLGELYYPNTLTLRTSIIGHELQTNHSLLNWFLSQKKTIDGYKHAFFSGLSALEVAKFLDQYIIPNKKIKGLFHLSGKTISKYDLLNIIKVVYKKEIKIKINRKMKINRSLNSSPLKRITGYKPKSWNKIIKEMYEFNNSN
;
A
#
# COMPACT_ATOMS: atom_id res chain seq x y z
N SER A 1 -11.10 -1.73 -0.24
CA SER A 1 -10.86 -1.35 -1.63
C SER A 1 -9.38 -1.03 -1.87
N THR A 2 -9.02 -0.46 -3.01
CA THR A 2 -7.64 -0.31 -3.47
C THR A 2 -7.37 1.10 -4.01
N ASP A 3 -6.09 1.53 -4.01
CA ASP A 3 -5.61 2.71 -4.74
C ASP A 3 -5.66 2.53 -6.27
N CYS A 4 -5.77 1.28 -6.75
CA CYS A 4 -5.92 0.96 -8.17
C CYS A 4 -7.28 1.38 -8.77
N VAL A 5 -8.21 1.90 -7.97
CA VAL A 5 -9.40 2.59 -8.51
C VAL A 5 -9.03 3.87 -9.27
N PHE A 6 -7.79 4.34 -9.10
CA PHE A 6 -7.23 5.50 -9.79
C PHE A 6 -6.16 5.09 -10.82
N LEU A 7 -6.12 5.78 -11.97
CA LEU A 7 -5.10 5.58 -13.00
C LEU A 7 -3.68 5.93 -12.52
N GLY A 8 -3.56 6.89 -11.61
CA GLY A 8 -2.27 7.30 -11.07
C GLY A 8 -1.59 8.42 -11.86
N THR A 9 -2.35 9.25 -12.53
CA THR A 9 -1.85 10.43 -13.26
C THR A 9 -1.57 11.62 -12.34
N LYS A 10 -2.33 11.75 -11.25
CA LYS A 10 -2.34 12.92 -10.36
C LYS A 10 -1.51 12.71 -9.08
N GLY A 11 -1.71 11.58 -8.40
CA GLY A 11 -1.19 11.34 -7.05
C GLY A 11 -1.94 12.13 -5.96
N ASN A 12 -1.66 11.79 -4.70
CA ASN A 12 -2.26 12.40 -3.52
C ASN A 12 -3.80 12.48 -3.61
N TYR A 13 -4.41 11.40 -4.12
CA TYR A 13 -5.85 11.30 -4.32
C TYR A 13 -6.61 11.43 -3.01
N LYS A 14 -7.69 12.21 -3.04
CA LYS A 14 -8.64 12.39 -1.94
C LYS A 14 -9.87 11.51 -2.15
N GLU A 15 -10.65 11.30 -1.11
CA GLU A 15 -11.88 10.48 -1.15
C GLU A 15 -12.93 11.05 -2.13
N ILE A 16 -12.93 12.36 -2.36
CA ILE A 16 -13.82 13.08 -3.30
C ILE A 16 -13.36 13.00 -4.76
N ASP A 17 -12.13 12.55 -5.03
CA ASP A 17 -11.65 12.39 -6.40
C ASP A 17 -12.38 11.24 -7.08
N LEU A 18 -12.81 11.46 -8.33
CA LEU A 18 -13.51 10.43 -9.11
C LEU A 18 -12.55 9.31 -9.47
N PRO A 19 -12.90 8.04 -9.18
CA PRO A 19 -12.16 6.90 -9.67
C PRO A 19 -12.19 6.84 -11.20
N ASP A 20 -11.02 6.60 -11.81
CA ASP A 20 -10.82 6.64 -13.25
C ASP A 20 -10.13 5.38 -13.82
N ALA A 21 -10.10 4.29 -13.05
CA ALA A 21 -9.49 3.03 -13.51
C ALA A 21 -10.22 2.44 -14.71
N HIS A 22 -9.44 1.98 -15.69
CA HIS A 22 -9.95 1.32 -16.89
C HIS A 22 -9.78 -0.20 -16.87
N ASP A 23 -8.84 -0.70 -16.04
CA ASP A 23 -8.60 -2.12 -15.92
C ASP A 23 -9.67 -2.85 -15.08
N ILE A 24 -9.84 -4.15 -15.35
CA ILE A 24 -10.86 -4.98 -14.69
C ILE A 24 -10.64 -5.02 -13.18
N TYR A 25 -9.39 -5.06 -12.71
CA TYR A 25 -9.10 -5.11 -11.28
C TYR A 25 -9.57 -3.85 -10.56
N GLY A 26 -9.14 -2.67 -11.01
CA GLY A 26 -9.55 -1.40 -10.42
C GLY A 26 -11.07 -1.22 -10.44
N ARG A 27 -11.70 -1.53 -11.58
CA ARG A 27 -13.17 -1.45 -11.74
C ARG A 27 -13.93 -2.42 -10.83
N SER A 28 -13.49 -3.67 -10.73
CA SER A 28 -14.15 -4.66 -9.85
C SER A 28 -14.04 -4.26 -8.37
N LYS A 29 -12.90 -3.70 -7.96
CA LYS A 29 -12.72 -3.19 -6.59
C LYS A 29 -13.59 -1.96 -6.31
N LEU A 30 -13.75 -1.07 -7.29
CA LEU A 30 -14.64 0.07 -7.19
C LEU A 30 -16.11 -0.37 -7.05
N LEU A 31 -16.56 -1.31 -7.89
CA LEU A 31 -17.92 -1.86 -7.81
C LEU A 31 -18.22 -2.56 -6.49
N GLY A 32 -17.19 -3.09 -5.81
CA GLY A 32 -17.33 -3.70 -4.49
C GLY A 32 -17.26 -2.71 -3.32
N GLU A 33 -17.18 -1.40 -3.55
CA GLU A 33 -17.23 -0.40 -2.48
C GLU A 33 -18.67 -0.25 -1.96
N LEU A 34 -18.81 -0.30 -0.63
CA LEU A 34 -20.12 -0.22 0.01
C LEU A 34 -20.38 1.20 0.50
N TYR A 35 -21.56 1.72 0.21
CA TYR A 35 -22.01 3.06 0.57
C TYR A 35 -23.24 3.06 1.52
N TYR A 36 -23.45 1.97 2.25
CA TYR A 36 -24.54 1.87 3.21
C TYR A 36 -24.24 2.64 4.50
N PRO A 37 -25.26 3.12 5.26
CA PRO A 37 -25.06 3.98 6.43
C PRO A 37 -24.17 3.41 7.54
N ASN A 38 -24.04 2.09 7.64
CA ASN A 38 -23.28 1.42 8.71
C ASN A 38 -22.02 0.71 8.20
N THR A 39 -21.54 1.05 7.02
CA THR A 39 -20.34 0.43 6.43
C THR A 39 -19.13 1.36 6.51
N LEU A 40 -17.95 0.77 6.53
CA LEU A 40 -16.67 1.44 6.36
C LEU A 40 -15.92 0.82 5.18
N THR A 41 -15.64 1.62 4.17
CA THR A 41 -14.78 1.25 3.06
C THR A 41 -13.43 1.94 3.22
N LEU A 42 -12.34 1.17 3.27
CA LEU A 42 -10.98 1.69 3.27
C LEU A 42 -10.32 1.43 1.91
N ARG A 43 -9.97 2.49 1.17
CA ARG A 43 -9.07 2.38 0.03
C ARG A 43 -7.64 2.37 0.53
N THR A 44 -6.91 1.33 0.22
CA THR A 44 -5.51 1.19 0.62
C THR A 44 -4.74 0.35 -0.41
N SER A 45 -3.44 0.31 -0.29
CA SER A 45 -2.59 -0.63 -1.01
C SER A 45 -1.75 -1.39 0.01
N ILE A 46 -1.59 -2.69 -0.18
CA ILE A 46 -0.98 -3.56 0.82
C ILE A 46 0.27 -4.23 0.24
N ILE A 47 1.33 -4.28 1.04
CA ILE A 47 2.52 -5.09 0.78
C ILE A 47 2.65 -6.14 1.88
N GLY A 48 2.98 -7.38 1.51
CA GLY A 48 3.17 -8.46 2.47
C GLY A 48 3.62 -9.74 1.81
N HIS A 49 3.93 -10.74 2.64
CA HIS A 49 4.17 -12.08 2.16
C HIS A 49 2.84 -12.70 1.67
N GLU A 50 2.93 -13.40 0.56
CA GLU A 50 1.84 -14.25 0.07
C GLU A 50 1.99 -15.66 0.62
N LEU A 51 0.88 -16.30 0.93
CA LEU A 51 0.88 -17.65 1.48
C LEU A 51 1.15 -18.72 0.42
N GLN A 52 0.72 -18.50 -0.83
CA GLN A 52 0.73 -19.54 -1.87
C GLN A 52 1.32 -19.11 -3.23
N THR A 53 1.51 -17.81 -3.46
CA THR A 53 1.91 -17.30 -4.78
C THR A 53 3.11 -16.34 -4.70
N ASN A 54 3.65 -15.93 -5.85
CA ASN A 54 4.75 -14.96 -5.96
C ASN A 54 4.37 -13.77 -6.85
N HIS A 55 3.10 -13.36 -6.84
CA HIS A 55 2.60 -12.27 -7.68
C HIS A 55 2.71 -10.90 -7.00
N SER A 56 2.73 -10.85 -5.65
CA SER A 56 2.92 -9.60 -4.92
C SER A 56 4.31 -9.02 -5.13
N LEU A 57 4.42 -7.70 -4.97
CA LEU A 57 5.70 -6.99 -5.13
C LEU A 57 6.82 -7.59 -4.25
N LEU A 58 6.50 -7.97 -3.02
CA LEU A 58 7.47 -8.51 -2.07
C LEU A 58 7.96 -9.90 -2.52
N ASN A 59 7.05 -10.86 -2.72
CA ASN A 59 7.40 -12.22 -3.09
C ASN A 59 8.06 -12.27 -4.48
N TRP A 60 7.53 -11.49 -5.44
CA TRP A 60 8.19 -11.31 -6.73
C TRP A 60 9.64 -10.83 -6.56
N PHE A 61 9.86 -9.77 -5.75
CA PHE A 61 11.21 -9.24 -5.53
C PHE A 61 12.14 -10.28 -4.88
N LEU A 62 11.64 -10.99 -3.87
CA LEU A 62 12.42 -12.02 -3.17
C LEU A 62 12.76 -13.20 -4.07
N SER A 63 11.95 -13.54 -5.04
CA SER A 63 12.21 -14.61 -6.01
C SER A 63 13.28 -14.24 -7.07
N GLN A 64 13.56 -12.95 -7.28
CA GLN A 64 14.50 -12.51 -8.31
C GLN A 64 15.95 -12.90 -7.97
N LYS A 65 16.69 -13.38 -8.98
CA LYS A 65 18.10 -13.79 -8.85
C LYS A 65 19.07 -12.91 -9.65
N LYS A 66 18.54 -12.10 -10.57
CA LYS A 66 19.31 -11.25 -11.49
C LYS A 66 19.03 -9.78 -11.21
N THR A 67 19.76 -8.92 -11.91
CA THR A 67 19.49 -7.47 -11.91
C THR A 67 18.04 -7.20 -12.32
N ILE A 68 17.39 -6.29 -11.61
CA ILE A 68 16.02 -5.84 -11.88
C ILE A 68 15.95 -4.33 -12.06
N ASP A 69 14.85 -3.87 -12.64
CA ASP A 69 14.51 -2.45 -12.70
C ASP A 69 13.71 -2.03 -11.47
N GLY A 70 14.10 -0.89 -10.87
CA GLY A 70 13.34 -0.19 -9.85
C GLY A 70 12.78 1.12 -10.41
N TYR A 71 11.46 1.26 -10.43
CA TYR A 71 10.80 2.43 -11.02
C TYR A 71 10.85 3.65 -10.09
N LYS A 72 11.63 4.68 -10.47
CA LYS A 72 11.85 5.88 -9.64
C LYS A 72 10.63 6.81 -9.61
N HIS A 73 9.81 6.79 -10.66
CA HIS A 73 8.61 7.61 -10.77
C HIS A 73 7.30 6.82 -10.64
N ALA A 74 7.36 5.58 -10.13
CA ALA A 74 6.18 4.82 -9.74
C ALA A 74 6.05 4.91 -8.22
N PHE A 75 5.07 5.69 -7.73
CA PHE A 75 4.88 5.97 -6.33
C PHE A 75 3.84 5.06 -5.68
N PHE A 76 4.14 4.66 -4.45
CA PHE A 76 3.35 3.80 -3.59
C PHE A 76 3.15 4.47 -2.23
N SER A 77 1.95 4.38 -1.66
CA SER A 77 1.64 4.92 -0.34
C SER A 77 0.89 3.93 0.55
N GLY A 78 0.94 2.64 0.22
CA GLY A 78 0.31 1.59 1.00
C GLY A 78 0.96 1.35 2.36
N LEU A 79 0.60 0.24 2.96
CA LEU A 79 1.11 -0.22 4.25
C LEU A 79 1.43 -1.72 4.16
N SER A 80 2.16 -2.27 5.13
CA SER A 80 2.26 -3.72 5.25
C SER A 80 0.94 -4.32 5.74
N ALA A 81 0.68 -5.58 5.39
CA ALA A 81 -0.48 -6.32 5.89
C ALA A 81 -0.54 -6.28 7.43
N LEU A 82 0.60 -6.45 8.10
CA LEU A 82 0.73 -6.34 9.55
C LEU A 82 0.33 -4.96 10.09
N GLU A 83 0.75 -3.88 9.42
CA GLU A 83 0.41 -2.52 9.84
C GLU A 83 -1.07 -2.22 9.64
N VAL A 84 -1.67 -2.73 8.54
CA VAL A 84 -3.12 -2.64 8.31
C VAL A 84 -3.89 -3.41 9.40
N ALA A 85 -3.47 -4.62 9.74
CA ALA A 85 -4.09 -5.42 10.81
C ALA A 85 -4.03 -4.69 12.16
N LYS A 86 -2.85 -4.15 12.53
CA LYS A 86 -2.69 -3.34 13.76
C LYS A 86 -3.57 -2.09 13.74
N PHE A 87 -3.68 -1.43 12.58
CA PHE A 87 -4.55 -0.26 12.44
C PHE A 87 -6.02 -0.63 12.66
N LEU A 88 -6.51 -1.71 12.05
CA LEU A 88 -7.88 -2.18 12.24
C LEU A 88 -8.16 -2.53 13.71
N ASP A 89 -7.28 -3.27 14.35
CA ASP A 89 -7.41 -3.68 15.74
C ASP A 89 -7.44 -2.48 16.70
N GLN A 90 -6.51 -1.54 16.54
CA GLN A 90 -6.34 -0.44 17.51
C GLN A 90 -7.30 0.73 17.29
N TYR A 91 -7.73 1.00 16.06
CA TYR A 91 -8.47 2.22 15.72
C TYR A 91 -9.87 1.99 15.18
N ILE A 92 -10.13 0.87 14.51
CA ILE A 92 -11.41 0.64 13.84
C ILE A 92 -12.31 -0.26 14.70
N ILE A 93 -11.82 -1.42 15.16
CA ILE A 93 -12.62 -2.36 15.94
C ILE A 93 -13.19 -1.72 17.20
N PRO A 94 -12.42 -0.92 17.98
CA PRO A 94 -12.94 -0.24 19.15
C PRO A 94 -13.89 0.92 18.85
N ASN A 95 -13.87 1.46 17.62
CA ASN A 95 -14.60 2.66 17.26
C ASN A 95 -15.61 2.45 16.11
N LYS A 96 -16.74 1.84 16.43
CA LYS A 96 -17.83 1.58 15.47
C LYS A 96 -18.51 2.83 14.89
N LYS A 97 -18.11 4.04 15.34
CA LYS A 97 -18.63 5.31 14.79
C LYS A 97 -17.94 5.74 13.50
N ILE A 98 -16.77 5.19 13.19
CA ILE A 98 -16.07 5.48 11.94
C ILE A 98 -16.76 4.75 10.79
N LYS A 99 -17.40 5.49 9.90
CA LYS A 99 -18.23 4.98 8.81
C LYS A 99 -17.99 5.79 7.54
N GLY A 100 -18.31 5.20 6.39
CA GLY A 100 -18.16 5.82 5.08
C GLY A 100 -16.90 5.41 4.35
N LEU A 101 -16.47 6.22 3.40
CA LEU A 101 -15.30 5.97 2.58
C LEU A 101 -14.10 6.77 3.09
N PHE A 102 -13.00 6.09 3.36
CA PHE A 102 -11.74 6.72 3.74
C PHE A 102 -10.55 6.11 3.00
N HIS A 103 -9.51 6.91 2.86
CA HIS A 103 -8.20 6.44 2.43
C HIS A 103 -7.33 6.08 3.63
N LEU A 104 -6.68 4.90 3.58
CA LEU A 104 -5.68 4.48 4.56
C LEU A 104 -4.32 4.38 3.86
N SER A 105 -3.38 5.24 4.24
CA SER A 105 -2.08 5.30 3.59
C SER A 105 -0.93 5.62 4.54
N GLY A 106 0.24 5.10 4.20
CA GLY A 106 1.53 5.47 4.76
C GLY A 106 2.15 6.69 4.08
N LYS A 107 3.45 6.85 4.26
CA LYS A 107 4.23 7.85 3.53
C LYS A 107 4.44 7.42 2.08
N THR A 108 4.28 8.34 1.14
CA THR A 108 4.56 8.08 -0.28
C THR A 108 6.04 7.74 -0.48
N ILE A 109 6.31 6.68 -1.24
CA ILE A 109 7.65 6.23 -1.58
C ILE A 109 7.68 5.77 -3.04
N SER A 110 8.81 5.90 -3.73
CA SER A 110 8.98 5.28 -5.05
C SER A 110 9.17 3.77 -4.93
N LYS A 111 8.74 3.01 -5.95
CA LYS A 111 9.01 1.57 -5.98
C LYS A 111 10.51 1.25 -5.93
N TYR A 112 11.35 2.08 -6.55
CA TYR A 112 12.79 1.96 -6.46
C TYR A 112 13.29 2.07 -5.01
N ASP A 113 12.89 3.11 -4.28
CA ASP A 113 13.33 3.33 -2.90
C ASP A 113 12.78 2.25 -1.97
N LEU A 114 11.52 1.83 -2.15
CA LEU A 114 10.92 0.73 -1.40
C LEU A 114 11.68 -0.59 -1.59
N LEU A 115 12.01 -0.95 -2.83
CA LEU A 115 12.79 -2.16 -3.12
C LEU A 115 14.20 -2.11 -2.50
N ASN A 116 14.83 -0.94 -2.43
CA ASN A 116 16.12 -0.79 -1.75
C ASN A 116 16.01 -1.00 -0.23
N ILE A 117 14.93 -0.52 0.41
CA ILE A 117 14.68 -0.81 1.83
C ILE A 117 14.47 -2.31 2.03
N ILE A 118 13.65 -2.95 1.21
CA ILE A 118 13.41 -4.40 1.28
C ILE A 118 14.74 -5.15 1.07
N LYS A 119 15.53 -4.76 0.07
CA LYS A 119 16.85 -5.36 -0.19
C LYS A 119 17.74 -5.37 1.06
N VAL A 120 17.82 -4.25 1.78
CA VAL A 120 18.64 -4.12 2.99
C VAL A 120 18.09 -4.98 4.12
N VAL A 121 16.80 -4.88 4.43
CA VAL A 121 16.18 -5.59 5.55
C VAL A 121 16.20 -7.10 5.35
N TYR A 122 15.93 -7.57 4.13
CA TYR A 122 15.91 -9.00 3.79
C TYR A 122 17.28 -9.54 3.39
N LYS A 123 18.35 -8.73 3.49
CA LYS A 123 19.72 -9.11 3.13
C LYS A 123 19.84 -9.73 1.73
N LYS A 124 19.05 -9.18 0.79
CA LYS A 124 18.97 -9.72 -0.59
C LYS A 124 20.13 -9.20 -1.45
N GLU A 125 20.97 -10.08 -1.95
CA GLU A 125 22.05 -9.72 -2.87
C GLU A 125 21.54 -9.61 -4.31
N ILE A 126 21.11 -8.42 -4.70
CA ILE A 126 20.58 -8.13 -6.03
C ILE A 126 20.92 -6.69 -6.43
N LYS A 127 21.17 -6.46 -7.73
CA LYS A 127 21.35 -5.12 -8.27
C LYS A 127 20.01 -4.56 -8.74
N ILE A 128 19.64 -3.37 -8.25
CA ILE A 128 18.43 -2.66 -8.66
C ILE A 128 18.85 -1.47 -9.52
N LYS A 129 18.53 -1.49 -10.81
CA LYS A 129 18.78 -0.39 -11.74
C LYS A 129 17.64 0.63 -11.67
N ILE A 130 17.98 1.92 -11.69
CA ILE A 130 16.97 2.98 -11.76
C ILE A 130 16.31 2.98 -13.13
N ASN A 131 14.99 2.82 -13.16
CA ASN A 131 14.17 3.00 -14.35
C ASN A 131 13.24 4.21 -14.17
N ARG A 132 13.30 5.17 -15.11
CA ARG A 132 12.50 6.40 -15.10
C ARG A 132 11.39 6.43 -16.14
N LYS A 133 11.24 5.36 -16.93
CA LYS A 133 10.26 5.31 -18.05
C LYS A 133 8.81 5.28 -17.53
N MET A 134 8.55 4.49 -16.47
CA MET A 134 7.20 4.40 -15.91
C MET A 134 6.94 5.59 -14.98
N LYS A 135 5.89 6.34 -15.27
CA LYS A 135 5.40 7.44 -14.44
C LYS A 135 3.97 7.12 -14.00
N ILE A 136 3.80 6.77 -12.72
CA ILE A 136 2.51 6.48 -12.12
C ILE A 136 2.53 6.90 -10.66
N ASN A 137 1.49 7.59 -10.21
CA ASN A 137 1.37 8.04 -8.83
C ASN A 137 -0.04 7.79 -8.31
N ARG A 138 -0.23 6.65 -7.67
CA ARG A 138 -1.50 6.28 -7.01
C ARG A 138 -1.50 6.60 -5.51
N SER A 139 -0.64 7.50 -5.05
CA SER A 139 -0.61 7.85 -3.64
C SER A 139 -1.95 8.42 -3.18
N LEU A 140 -2.35 8.01 -1.99
CA LEU A 140 -3.62 8.40 -1.37
C LEU A 140 -3.39 9.44 -0.27
N ASN A 141 -4.27 10.41 -0.17
CA ASN A 141 -4.36 11.32 0.95
C ASN A 141 -5.26 10.71 2.02
N SER A 142 -4.72 10.40 3.18
CA SER A 142 -5.46 9.82 4.31
C SER A 142 -5.63 10.81 5.47
N SER A 143 -5.51 12.11 5.21
CA SER A 143 -5.63 13.15 6.24
C SER A 143 -6.96 13.12 6.99
N PRO A 144 -8.13 12.88 6.36
CA PRO A 144 -9.39 12.78 7.08
C PRO A 144 -9.39 11.64 8.11
N LEU A 145 -8.98 10.44 7.71
CA LEU A 145 -8.91 9.28 8.60
C LEU A 145 -7.88 9.47 9.73
N LYS A 146 -6.72 10.05 9.41
CA LYS A 146 -5.68 10.36 10.40
C LYS A 146 -6.15 11.36 11.46
N ARG A 147 -6.95 12.36 11.08
CA ARG A 147 -7.54 13.32 12.05
C ARG A 147 -8.52 12.65 13.00
N ILE A 148 -9.36 11.76 12.50
CA ILE A 148 -10.37 11.06 13.30
C ILE A 148 -9.73 10.06 14.25
N THR A 149 -8.69 9.34 13.80
CA THR A 149 -8.08 8.23 14.54
C THR A 149 -6.86 8.63 15.34
N GLY A 150 -6.21 9.73 15.01
CA GLY A 150 -4.87 10.06 15.54
C GLY A 150 -3.75 9.19 14.96
N TYR A 151 -4.04 8.30 14.00
CA TYR A 151 -3.07 7.39 13.42
C TYR A 151 -1.89 8.11 12.76
N LYS A 152 -0.68 7.72 13.13
CA LYS A 152 0.58 8.22 12.55
C LYS A 152 1.33 7.06 11.91
N PRO A 153 1.38 6.97 10.57
CA PRO A 153 2.07 5.88 9.91
C PRO A 153 3.57 5.91 10.21
N LYS A 154 4.12 4.73 10.48
CA LYS A 154 5.55 4.52 10.71
C LYS A 154 6.37 4.84 9.45
N SER A 155 7.70 4.97 9.61
CA SER A 155 8.61 5.04 8.47
C SER A 155 8.66 3.69 7.73
N TRP A 156 8.96 3.73 6.44
CA TRP A 156 9.08 2.51 5.63
C TRP A 156 10.13 1.53 6.15
N ASN A 157 11.26 2.03 6.65
CA ASN A 157 12.26 1.17 7.29
C ASN A 157 11.67 0.37 8.46
N LYS A 158 10.87 1.03 9.31
CA LYS A 158 10.24 0.38 10.45
C LYS A 158 9.16 -0.60 10.01
N ILE A 159 8.31 -0.23 9.05
CA ILE A 159 7.25 -1.11 8.50
C ILE A 159 7.85 -2.38 7.91
N ILE A 160 8.89 -2.26 7.07
CA ILE A 160 9.52 -3.41 6.43
C ILE A 160 10.27 -4.28 7.44
N LYS A 161 10.93 -3.66 8.43
CA LYS A 161 11.60 -4.39 9.50
C LYS A 161 10.61 -5.21 10.33
N GLU A 162 9.52 -4.60 10.82
CA GLU A 162 8.48 -5.29 11.58
C GLU A 162 7.82 -6.43 10.77
N MET A 163 7.61 -6.22 9.46
CA MET A 163 7.07 -7.25 8.56
C MET A 163 8.03 -8.44 8.42
N TYR A 164 9.34 -8.17 8.29
CA TYR A 164 10.38 -9.20 8.23
C TYR A 164 10.47 -10.00 9.53
N GLU A 165 10.50 -9.32 10.67
CA GLU A 165 10.56 -9.95 12.00
C GLU A 165 9.34 -10.82 12.26
N PHE A 166 8.14 -10.32 11.97
CA PHE A 166 6.89 -11.07 12.13
C PHE A 166 6.86 -12.35 11.29
N ASN A 167 7.33 -12.30 10.06
CA ASN A 167 7.36 -13.48 9.18
C ASN A 167 8.38 -14.55 9.63
N ASN A 168 9.44 -14.15 10.33
CA ASN A 168 10.49 -15.07 10.78
C ASN A 168 10.25 -15.59 12.22
N SER A 169 9.25 -15.07 12.92
CA SER A 169 8.88 -15.47 14.27
C SER A 169 7.71 -16.46 14.32
N ASN A 170 7.10 -16.72 13.17
CA ASN A 170 6.02 -17.68 12.94
C ASN A 170 6.45 -18.71 11.90
#